data_7317b52a61b6785c8cea6f1b3a609279
#
_entry.id   7317b52a61b6785c8cea6f1b3a609279
#
_cell.length_a   1.000
_cell.length_b   1.000
_cell.length_c   1.000
_cell.angle_alpha   90.00
_cell.angle_beta   90.00
_cell.angle_gamma   90.00
#
_symmetry.space_group_name_H-M   'P 1'
#
loop_
_entity.id
_entity.type
_entity.pdbx_description
1 polymer ?
#
loop_
_entity_poly.entity_id
_entity_poly.type
_entity_poly.pdbx_seq_one_letter_code
_entity_poly.pdbx_strand_id
1 'polypeptide(L)'
;MKKFVAMLLALVMVFALCACGSNGDKAADDNNGDYHLVLKLSHVFQPNEQLTIEMQQVAQRIKERTNGAIEIQCYDSGQLATYKDNVEQVVNGADWIACEDPSYLADYDIDFEALIGPMMYNSIDEYSYVCQSDLVKGMCQKLEDNYGIHVLALDFNVGMRCLQTNKVIKTPADLKGMKIRVPNSSMYINCLTAMGATPTGMPFSETISAVQQGVIDGLEGNMNAYSTNGSSEVCKNMSLTNHLVGTCGAYISTKVWNSIPEEYRTIIQEEFTKGAKELHRLHQCLFRRDEGQAREGAGLLVNEVD
;
A
#
# COMPACT_ATOMS: atom_id res chain seq x y z
N MET A 1 10.09 -12.53 61.46
CA MET A 1 10.22 -11.48 60.46
C MET A 1 9.50 -11.79 59.13
N LYS A 2 9.58 -13.01 58.55
CA LYS A 2 8.94 -13.33 57.26
C LYS A 2 7.40 -13.31 57.28
N LYS A 3 6.74 -13.56 58.41
CA LYS A 3 5.25 -13.54 58.51
C LYS A 3 4.67 -12.12 58.67
N PHE A 4 5.45 -11.13 59.14
CA PHE A 4 5.03 -9.74 59.25
C PHE A 4 5.08 -8.99 57.90
N VAL A 5 6.03 -9.35 57.06
CA VAL A 5 6.16 -8.74 55.72
C VAL A 5 5.01 -9.20 54.77
N ALA A 6 4.58 -10.46 54.91
CA ALA A 6 3.43 -10.97 54.12
C ALA A 6 2.09 -10.32 54.51
N MET A 7 1.94 -9.93 55.77
CA MET A 7 0.72 -9.28 56.29
C MET A 7 0.65 -7.80 55.89
N LEU A 8 1.80 -7.12 55.72
CA LEU A 8 1.86 -5.73 55.25
C LEU A 8 1.57 -5.63 53.73
N LEU A 9 2.01 -6.61 52.93
CA LEU A 9 1.73 -6.67 51.50
C LEU A 9 0.26 -6.99 51.20
N ALA A 10 -0.42 -7.76 52.03
CA ALA A 10 -1.84 -8.04 51.91
C ALA A 10 -2.73 -6.80 52.25
N LEU A 11 -2.27 -5.92 53.16
CA LEU A 11 -3.03 -4.72 53.54
C LEU A 11 -2.97 -3.62 52.47
N VAL A 12 -1.92 -3.55 51.65
CA VAL A 12 -1.77 -2.57 50.55
C VAL A 12 -2.65 -2.93 49.37
N MET A 13 -2.96 -4.22 49.14
CA MET A 13 -3.86 -4.63 48.03
C MET A 13 -5.37 -4.41 48.31
N VAL A 14 -5.78 -4.23 49.55
CA VAL A 14 -7.18 -4.03 49.94
C VAL A 14 -7.63 -2.56 49.74
N PHE A 15 -6.67 -1.59 49.78
CA PHE A 15 -7.01 -0.18 49.55
C PHE A 15 -7.11 0.27 48.10
N ALA A 16 -6.75 -0.60 47.13
CA ALA A 16 -6.82 -0.29 45.69
C ALA A 16 -8.20 -0.62 45.06
N LEU A 17 -9.16 -1.20 45.79
CA LEU A 17 -10.44 -1.71 45.26
C LEU A 17 -11.68 -0.89 45.68
N CYS A 18 -11.52 0.25 46.36
CA CYS A 18 -12.62 1.07 46.85
C CYS A 18 -12.75 2.45 46.18
N ALA A 19 -12.33 2.62 44.93
CA ALA A 19 -12.53 3.88 44.19
C ALA A 19 -13.23 3.64 42.85
N CYS A 20 -14.37 2.94 42.85
CA CYS A 20 -15.33 2.95 41.77
C CYS A 20 -16.73 2.90 42.34
N GLY A 21 -17.34 4.05 42.46
CA GLY A 21 -18.74 4.17 42.85
C GLY A 21 -19.28 5.57 42.59
N SER A 22 -20.10 5.65 41.53
CA SER A 22 -21.25 6.54 41.37
C SER A 22 -20.97 8.01 40.97
N ASN A 23 -21.35 8.48 39.88
CA ASN A 23 -22.62 9.09 39.44
C ASN A 23 -22.44 9.73 38.07
N GLY A 24 -23.42 9.53 37.22
CA GLY A 24 -23.53 10.25 35.96
C GLY A 24 -23.84 11.72 36.18
N ASP A 25 -23.13 12.54 35.46
CA ASP A 25 -23.61 13.81 34.95
C ASP A 25 -22.87 14.07 33.65
N LYS A 26 -23.62 14.24 32.57
CA LYS A 26 -23.13 14.71 31.30
C LYS A 26 -22.66 16.14 31.46
N ALA A 27 -21.42 16.35 31.75
CA ALA A 27 -20.73 17.60 31.50
C ALA A 27 -20.12 17.49 30.10
N ALA A 28 -20.38 18.44 29.23
CA ALA A 28 -19.62 18.68 28.04
C ALA A 28 -18.19 18.96 28.50
N ASP A 29 -17.30 18.00 28.26
CA ASP A 29 -15.89 18.13 28.60
C ASP A 29 -15.24 18.94 27.47
N ASP A 30 -15.07 20.22 27.74
CA ASP A 30 -14.19 21.13 27.02
C ASP A 30 -12.73 20.75 27.38
N ASN A 31 -12.36 19.49 27.08
CA ASN A 31 -11.00 19.00 27.24
C ASN A 31 -10.23 19.33 25.96
N ASN A 32 -9.69 20.54 25.93
CA ASN A 32 -8.55 20.91 25.10
C ASN A 32 -7.27 20.29 25.70
N GLY A 33 -7.33 19.01 26.09
CA GLY A 33 -6.23 18.19 26.59
C GLY A 33 -5.78 17.26 25.47
N ASP A 34 -4.60 17.54 24.96
CA ASP A 34 -3.68 16.74 24.14
C ASP A 34 -4.27 15.48 23.46
N TYR A 35 -5.11 15.67 22.43
CA TYR A 35 -5.47 14.55 21.55
C TYR A 35 -4.18 14.01 20.93
N HIS A 36 -3.93 12.72 21.09
CA HIS A 36 -2.76 12.06 20.51
C HIS A 36 -3.15 10.70 19.99
N LEU A 37 -2.91 10.47 18.69
CA LEU A 37 -3.14 9.20 18.02
C LEU A 37 -1.91 8.78 17.24
N VAL A 38 -1.48 7.54 17.44
CA VAL A 38 -0.38 6.92 16.68
C VAL A 38 -0.97 5.87 15.73
N LEU A 39 -0.81 6.10 14.44
CA LEU A 39 -1.21 5.17 13.37
C LEU A 39 0.01 4.44 12.83
N LYS A 40 -0.12 3.16 12.54
CA LYS A 40 0.90 2.40 11.79
C LYS A 40 0.52 2.41 10.32
N LEU A 41 1.47 2.75 9.45
CA LEU A 41 1.31 2.64 8.00
C LEU A 41 2.24 1.53 7.50
N SER A 42 1.71 0.55 6.79
CA SER A 42 2.49 -0.60 6.29
C SER A 42 2.38 -0.76 4.77
N HIS A 43 3.50 -1.17 4.15
CA HIS A 43 3.58 -1.49 2.74
C HIS A 43 4.81 -2.38 2.41
N VAL A 44 4.87 -2.90 1.17
CA VAL A 44 5.93 -3.83 0.71
C VAL A 44 7.14 -3.15 0.07
N PHE A 45 7.06 -1.86 -0.25
CA PHE A 45 8.09 -1.13 -1.00
C PHE A 45 9.36 -0.93 -0.18
N GLN A 46 10.51 -0.89 -0.88
CA GLN A 46 11.82 -0.71 -0.25
C GLN A 46 12.03 0.73 0.22
N PRO A 47 12.95 0.98 1.19
CA PRO A 47 13.18 2.32 1.75
C PRO A 47 13.58 3.38 0.72
N ASN A 48 14.22 2.97 -0.38
CA ASN A 48 14.69 3.83 -1.45
C ASN A 48 13.69 4.00 -2.60
N GLU A 49 12.50 3.38 -2.51
CA GLU A 49 11.44 3.58 -3.49
C GLU A 49 10.67 4.88 -3.24
N GLN A 50 10.25 5.52 -4.33
CA GLN A 50 9.63 6.85 -4.25
C GLN A 50 8.33 6.85 -3.43
N LEU A 51 7.56 5.75 -3.47
CA LEU A 51 6.36 5.60 -2.64
C LEU A 51 6.71 5.65 -1.15
N THR A 52 7.76 4.93 -0.72
CA THR A 52 8.20 4.93 0.68
C THR A 52 8.62 6.30 1.14
N ILE A 53 9.42 7.00 0.31
CA ILE A 53 9.86 8.37 0.59
C ILE A 53 8.64 9.30 0.71
N GLU A 54 7.66 9.19 -0.19
CA GLU A 54 6.46 10.03 -0.15
C GLU A 54 5.59 9.72 1.08
N MET A 55 5.40 8.46 1.45
CA MET A 55 4.66 8.12 2.68
C MET A 55 5.31 8.71 3.94
N GLN A 56 6.64 8.68 4.02
CA GLN A 56 7.38 9.32 5.12
C GLN A 56 7.20 10.84 5.12
N GLN A 57 7.17 11.48 3.96
CA GLN A 57 6.92 12.92 3.84
C GLN A 57 5.48 13.29 4.22
N VAL A 58 4.49 12.50 3.78
CA VAL A 58 3.07 12.64 4.20
C VAL A 58 2.97 12.55 5.72
N ALA A 59 3.56 11.51 6.32
CA ALA A 59 3.57 11.30 7.77
C ALA A 59 4.20 12.49 8.52
N GLN A 60 5.33 12.99 8.03
CA GLN A 60 6.02 14.13 8.63
C GLN A 60 5.17 15.42 8.54
N ARG A 61 4.59 15.71 7.38
CA ARG A 61 3.73 16.89 7.19
C ARG A 61 2.48 16.84 8.07
N ILE A 62 1.85 15.67 8.23
CA ILE A 62 0.71 15.48 9.13
C ILE A 62 1.14 15.76 10.57
N LYS A 63 2.25 15.20 11.03
CA LYS A 63 2.78 15.43 12.38
C LYS A 63 3.03 16.91 12.64
N GLU A 64 3.64 17.63 11.70
CA GLU A 64 3.93 19.06 11.80
C GLU A 64 2.65 19.89 11.84
N ARG A 65 1.70 19.64 10.92
CA ARG A 65 0.45 20.40 10.82
C ARG A 65 -0.51 20.17 12.00
N THR A 66 -0.42 19.01 12.64
CA THR A 66 -1.21 18.67 13.83
C THR A 66 -0.48 18.94 15.14
N ASN A 67 0.70 19.60 15.10
CA ASN A 67 1.54 19.81 16.28
C ASN A 67 1.81 18.55 17.08
N GLY A 68 1.92 17.40 16.39
CA GLY A 68 2.18 16.08 16.99
C GLY A 68 0.93 15.36 17.50
N ALA A 69 -0.27 15.91 17.35
CA ALA A 69 -1.51 15.23 17.74
C ALA A 69 -1.76 13.94 16.94
N ILE A 70 -1.34 13.91 15.67
CA ILE A 70 -1.36 12.70 14.84
C ILE A 70 0.08 12.34 14.46
N GLU A 71 0.46 11.10 14.79
CA GLU A 71 1.73 10.51 14.39
C GLU A 71 1.49 9.28 13.51
N ILE A 72 2.13 9.21 12.33
CA ILE A 72 2.09 8.04 11.45
C ILE A 72 3.48 7.41 11.44
N GLN A 73 3.55 6.16 11.91
CA GLN A 73 4.77 5.35 11.91
C GLN A 73 4.77 4.48 10.65
N CYS A 74 5.67 4.78 9.70
CA CYS A 74 5.79 4.07 8.44
C CYS A 74 6.67 2.82 8.61
N TYR A 75 6.14 1.67 8.15
CA TYR A 75 6.81 0.37 8.12
C TYR A 75 6.87 -0.11 6.68
N ASP A 76 8.03 0.00 6.10
CA ASP A 76 8.36 -0.42 4.72
C ASP A 76 8.77 -1.90 4.63
N SER A 77 9.12 -2.36 3.42
CA SER A 77 9.76 -3.66 3.15
C SER A 77 8.98 -4.88 3.67
N GLY A 78 7.70 -4.72 3.97
CA GLY A 78 6.90 -5.81 4.54
C GLY A 78 7.26 -6.17 5.97
N GLN A 79 7.74 -5.22 6.77
CA GLN A 79 8.08 -5.43 8.18
C GLN A 79 6.87 -5.81 9.03
N LEU A 80 5.67 -5.39 8.63
CA LEU A 80 4.40 -5.72 9.26
C LEU A 80 3.47 -6.42 8.25
N ALA A 81 2.15 -6.43 8.53
CA ALA A 81 1.17 -7.00 7.60
C ALA A 81 1.22 -6.32 6.23
N THR A 82 1.06 -7.11 5.16
CA THR A 82 1.11 -6.68 3.77
C THR A 82 0.00 -7.36 2.97
N TYR A 83 -0.27 -6.82 1.78
CA TYR A 83 -1.26 -7.36 0.86
C TYR A 83 -2.64 -7.46 1.53
N LYS A 84 -3.31 -8.60 1.40
CA LYS A 84 -4.62 -8.86 1.99
C LYS A 84 -4.64 -8.64 3.51
N ASP A 85 -3.63 -9.19 4.22
CA ASP A 85 -3.53 -9.08 5.67
C ASP A 85 -3.40 -7.61 6.13
N ASN A 86 -2.84 -6.75 5.29
CA ASN A 86 -2.73 -5.30 5.53
C ASN A 86 -4.11 -4.62 5.51
N VAL A 87 -4.93 -4.95 4.50
CA VAL A 87 -6.31 -4.45 4.42
C VAL A 87 -7.18 -5.03 5.55
N GLU A 88 -6.95 -6.28 5.95
CA GLU A 88 -7.65 -6.89 7.09
C GLU A 88 -7.41 -6.16 8.41
N GLN A 89 -6.22 -5.55 8.64
CA GLN A 89 -6.00 -4.70 9.82
C GLN A 89 -6.97 -3.51 9.85
N VAL A 90 -7.21 -2.90 8.68
CA VAL A 90 -8.17 -1.80 8.53
C VAL A 90 -9.60 -2.25 8.86
N VAL A 91 -10.05 -3.35 8.26
CA VAL A 91 -11.39 -3.90 8.49
C VAL A 91 -11.61 -4.28 9.96
N ASN A 92 -10.57 -4.81 10.61
CA ASN A 92 -10.60 -5.15 12.03
C ASN A 92 -10.59 -3.91 12.97
N GLY A 93 -10.46 -2.71 12.43
CA GLY A 93 -10.54 -1.47 13.21
C GLY A 93 -9.28 -1.16 14.01
N ALA A 94 -8.12 -1.61 13.54
CA ALA A 94 -6.85 -1.26 14.14
C ALA A 94 -6.49 0.22 13.88
N ASP A 95 -5.63 0.81 14.73
CA ASP A 95 -5.01 2.12 14.50
C ASP A 95 -3.97 2.01 13.38
N TRP A 96 -4.45 1.89 12.14
CA TRP A 96 -3.69 1.39 11.02
C TRP A 96 -4.05 2.07 9.72
N ILE A 97 -3.05 2.27 8.86
CA ILE A 97 -3.21 2.67 7.46
C ILE A 97 -2.57 1.57 6.60
N ALA A 98 -3.38 0.93 5.76
CA ALA A 98 -2.88 0.02 4.74
C ALA A 98 -2.53 0.82 3.48
N CYS A 99 -1.27 0.74 3.02
CA CYS A 99 -0.88 1.27 1.72
C CYS A 99 -0.67 0.09 0.76
N GLU A 100 -1.73 -0.23 -0.02
CA GLU A 100 -1.79 -1.43 -0.84
C GLU A 100 -2.48 -1.19 -2.19
N ASP A 101 -2.23 -2.09 -3.12
CA ASP A 101 -2.87 -2.09 -4.44
C ASP A 101 -4.40 -2.22 -4.30
N PRO A 102 -5.20 -1.44 -5.06
CA PRO A 102 -6.66 -1.51 -5.00
C PRO A 102 -7.26 -2.88 -5.34
N SER A 103 -6.49 -3.81 -5.97
CA SER A 103 -6.97 -5.17 -6.22
C SER A 103 -7.35 -5.94 -4.95
N TYR A 104 -6.75 -5.57 -3.80
CA TYR A 104 -7.11 -6.19 -2.53
C TYR A 104 -8.45 -5.70 -1.97
N LEU A 105 -8.97 -4.59 -2.48
CA LEU A 105 -10.33 -4.11 -2.16
C LEU A 105 -11.40 -4.94 -2.87
N ALA A 106 -11.04 -5.64 -3.95
CA ALA A 106 -11.97 -6.52 -4.68
C ALA A 106 -12.45 -7.72 -3.85
N ASP A 107 -11.72 -8.10 -2.80
CA ASP A 107 -12.19 -9.08 -1.83
C ASP A 107 -13.44 -8.60 -1.05
N TYR A 108 -13.70 -7.30 -1.06
CA TYR A 108 -14.83 -6.64 -0.40
C TYR A 108 -15.87 -6.12 -1.41
N ASP A 109 -15.42 -5.40 -2.45
CA ASP A 109 -16.27 -4.97 -3.56
C ASP A 109 -15.59 -5.29 -4.89
N ILE A 110 -16.19 -6.22 -5.65
CA ILE A 110 -15.64 -6.73 -6.93
C ILE A 110 -15.48 -5.62 -7.98
N ASP A 111 -16.17 -4.49 -7.87
CA ASP A 111 -16.03 -3.36 -8.79
C ASP A 111 -14.58 -2.84 -8.84
N PHE A 112 -13.78 -3.06 -7.77
CA PHE A 112 -12.36 -2.69 -7.75
C PHE A 112 -11.47 -3.55 -8.66
N GLU A 113 -11.86 -4.78 -9.04
CA GLU A 113 -11.18 -5.51 -10.12
C GLU A 113 -11.33 -4.79 -11.46
N ALA A 114 -12.50 -4.22 -11.72
CA ALA A 114 -12.73 -3.45 -12.95
C ALA A 114 -11.92 -2.14 -12.96
N LEU A 115 -11.81 -1.47 -11.80
CA LEU A 115 -11.08 -0.20 -11.69
C LEU A 115 -9.61 -0.33 -12.11
N ILE A 116 -8.98 -1.46 -11.81
CA ILE A 116 -7.57 -1.71 -12.14
C ILE A 116 -7.37 -2.81 -13.17
N GLY A 117 -8.40 -3.09 -13.97
CA GLY A 117 -8.41 -4.17 -14.96
C GLY A 117 -7.25 -4.09 -15.97
N PRO A 118 -6.81 -5.24 -16.51
CA PRO A 118 -5.73 -5.27 -17.51
C PRO A 118 -6.08 -4.46 -18.76
N MET A 119 -5.11 -3.72 -19.30
CA MET A 119 -5.22 -2.92 -20.51
C MET A 119 -6.34 -1.85 -20.49
N MET A 120 -6.82 -1.48 -19.30
CA MET A 120 -7.87 -0.46 -19.15
C MET A 120 -7.37 0.95 -19.43
N TYR A 121 -6.11 1.22 -19.18
CA TYR A 121 -5.52 2.56 -19.22
C TYR A 121 -4.26 2.58 -20.09
N ASN A 122 -4.09 3.63 -20.89
CA ASN A 122 -2.87 3.86 -21.66
C ASN A 122 -1.81 4.62 -20.84
N SER A 123 -2.20 5.20 -19.71
CA SER A 123 -1.31 5.97 -18.84
C SER A 123 -1.80 6.04 -17.40
N ILE A 124 -0.89 6.41 -16.50
CA ILE A 124 -1.22 6.71 -15.10
C ILE A 124 -2.12 7.94 -14.98
N ASP A 125 -2.09 8.87 -15.97
CA ASP A 125 -2.95 10.07 -16.01
C ASP A 125 -4.41 9.70 -16.18
N GLU A 126 -4.70 8.75 -17.10
CA GLU A 126 -6.07 8.25 -17.33
C GLU A 126 -6.61 7.59 -16.06
N TYR A 127 -5.81 6.79 -15.38
CA TYR A 127 -6.20 6.16 -14.12
C TYR A 127 -6.50 7.21 -13.03
N SER A 128 -5.58 8.17 -12.81
CA SER A 128 -5.81 9.24 -11.83
C SER A 128 -7.05 10.06 -12.13
N TYR A 129 -7.33 10.32 -13.41
CA TYR A 129 -8.55 11.01 -13.83
C TYR A 129 -9.80 10.21 -13.45
N VAL A 130 -9.81 8.90 -13.70
CA VAL A 130 -10.94 8.01 -13.34
C VAL A 130 -11.13 7.93 -11.84
N CYS A 131 -10.06 7.89 -11.04
CA CYS A 131 -10.13 7.87 -9.57
C CYS A 131 -10.87 9.11 -9.00
N GLN A 132 -10.90 10.24 -9.72
CA GLN A 132 -11.61 11.44 -9.30
C GLN A 132 -13.10 11.45 -9.70
N SER A 133 -13.57 10.44 -10.43
CA SER A 133 -14.95 10.37 -10.92
C SER A 133 -15.94 10.08 -9.79
N ASP A 134 -17.20 10.49 -10.01
CA ASP A 134 -18.28 10.21 -9.06
C ASP A 134 -18.60 8.71 -8.97
N LEU A 135 -18.31 7.94 -10.03
CA LEU A 135 -18.41 6.49 -10.01
C LEU A 135 -17.47 5.90 -8.94
N VAL A 136 -16.18 6.25 -8.99
CA VAL A 136 -15.17 5.73 -8.04
C VAL A 136 -15.42 6.25 -6.63
N LYS A 137 -15.87 7.50 -6.47
CA LYS A 137 -16.30 8.01 -5.15
C LYS A 137 -17.46 7.17 -4.58
N GLY A 138 -18.40 6.78 -5.44
CA GLY A 138 -19.51 5.88 -5.04
C GLY A 138 -19.01 4.49 -4.63
N MET A 139 -18.00 3.95 -5.30
CA MET A 139 -17.36 2.69 -4.91
C MET A 139 -16.66 2.82 -3.54
N CYS A 140 -15.92 3.91 -3.30
CA CYS A 140 -15.31 4.19 -2.00
C CYS A 140 -16.34 4.31 -0.88
N GLN A 141 -17.48 4.97 -1.16
CA GLN A 141 -18.57 5.09 -0.18
C GLN A 141 -19.17 3.73 0.17
N LYS A 142 -19.35 2.82 -0.80
CA LYS A 142 -19.80 1.44 -0.52
C LYS A 142 -18.83 0.68 0.39
N LEU A 143 -17.51 0.85 0.22
CA LEU A 143 -16.51 0.25 1.11
C LEU A 143 -16.63 0.79 2.54
N GLU A 144 -16.84 2.09 2.67
CA GLU A 144 -17.03 2.75 3.96
C GLU A 144 -18.28 2.25 4.66
N ASP A 145 -19.43 2.23 3.96
CA ASP A 145 -20.74 1.87 4.51
C ASP A 145 -20.85 0.38 4.88
N ASN A 146 -20.28 -0.50 4.04
CA ASN A 146 -20.50 -1.95 4.18
C ASN A 146 -19.36 -2.69 4.86
N TYR A 147 -18.13 -2.19 4.77
CA TYR A 147 -16.94 -2.90 5.22
C TYR A 147 -16.06 -2.10 6.18
N GLY A 148 -16.43 -0.85 6.46
CA GLY A 148 -15.70 -0.01 7.40
C GLY A 148 -14.31 0.41 6.90
N ILE A 149 -14.12 0.51 5.57
CA ILE A 149 -12.88 0.93 4.94
C ILE A 149 -13.06 2.35 4.40
N HIS A 150 -12.40 3.32 5.03
CA HIS A 150 -12.32 4.69 4.52
C HIS A 150 -11.09 4.84 3.63
N VAL A 151 -11.29 5.37 2.41
CA VAL A 151 -10.25 5.52 1.39
C VAL A 151 -9.68 6.94 1.43
N LEU A 152 -8.41 7.08 1.80
CA LEU A 152 -7.69 8.36 1.83
C LEU A 152 -7.21 8.78 0.43
N ALA A 153 -6.77 7.82 -0.38
CA ALA A 153 -6.40 8.00 -1.78
C ALA A 153 -6.37 6.65 -2.49
N LEU A 154 -6.47 6.64 -3.84
CA LEU A 154 -6.37 5.43 -4.68
C LEU A 154 -5.23 5.50 -5.69
N ASP A 155 -4.61 6.66 -5.87
CA ASP A 155 -3.78 6.97 -7.02
C ASP A 155 -2.34 7.38 -6.64
N PHE A 156 -1.76 6.72 -5.64
CA PHE A 156 -0.31 6.72 -5.44
C PHE A 156 0.35 5.91 -6.56
N ASN A 157 0.49 6.56 -7.72
CA ASN A 157 0.97 5.90 -8.94
C ASN A 157 2.46 5.60 -8.86
N VAL A 158 2.83 4.36 -9.20
CA VAL A 158 4.22 3.88 -9.25
C VAL A 158 4.65 3.48 -10.68
N GLY A 159 3.90 3.92 -11.69
CA GLY A 159 4.18 3.69 -13.11
C GLY A 159 3.41 2.52 -13.71
N MET A 160 3.56 2.30 -15.01
CA MET A 160 2.96 1.15 -15.69
C MET A 160 3.71 -0.14 -15.32
N ARG A 161 2.98 -1.25 -15.26
CA ARG A 161 3.55 -2.57 -14.93
C ARG A 161 3.99 -3.30 -16.18
N CYS A 162 5.17 -3.89 -16.09
CA CYS A 162 5.88 -4.54 -17.18
C CYS A 162 6.39 -5.92 -16.73
N LEU A 163 7.04 -6.66 -17.62
CA LEU A 163 7.66 -7.94 -17.33
C LEU A 163 9.18 -7.80 -17.25
N GLN A 164 9.79 -8.38 -16.21
CA GLN A 164 11.22 -8.57 -16.12
C GLN A 164 11.52 -10.08 -16.05
N THR A 165 12.31 -10.58 -17.01
CA THR A 165 12.43 -12.01 -17.24
C THR A 165 13.87 -12.43 -17.58
N ASN A 166 14.16 -13.74 -17.47
CA ASN A 166 15.45 -14.34 -17.82
C ASN A 166 15.65 -14.47 -19.34
N LYS A 167 14.61 -14.30 -20.15
CA LYS A 167 14.66 -14.28 -21.63
C LYS A 167 13.82 -13.13 -22.20
N VAL A 168 14.07 -12.77 -23.45
CA VAL A 168 13.32 -11.73 -24.16
C VAL A 168 11.88 -12.18 -24.39
N ILE A 169 10.92 -11.30 -24.10
CA ILE A 169 9.48 -11.45 -24.41
C ILE A 169 9.10 -10.35 -25.40
N LYS A 170 8.58 -10.73 -26.54
CA LYS A 170 8.07 -9.81 -27.57
C LYS A 170 6.59 -10.04 -27.86
N THR A 171 6.13 -11.25 -27.71
CA THR A 171 4.75 -11.66 -28.01
C THR A 171 4.18 -12.52 -26.88
N PRO A 172 2.86 -12.66 -26.75
CA PRO A 172 2.24 -13.58 -25.80
C PRO A 172 2.71 -15.04 -25.95
N ALA A 173 3.10 -15.46 -27.16
CA ALA A 173 3.60 -16.80 -27.39
C ALA A 173 4.92 -17.08 -26.64
N ASP A 174 5.74 -16.06 -26.41
CA ASP A 174 7.00 -16.17 -25.69
C ASP A 174 6.80 -16.45 -24.18
N LEU A 175 5.61 -16.11 -23.64
CA LEU A 175 5.24 -16.35 -22.25
C LEU A 175 4.82 -17.79 -21.97
N LYS A 176 4.53 -18.56 -23.03
CA LYS A 176 4.00 -19.92 -22.85
C LYS A 176 4.93 -20.80 -22.01
N GLY A 177 4.39 -21.27 -20.88
CA GLY A 177 5.10 -22.12 -19.94
C GLY A 177 6.08 -21.40 -19.01
N MET A 178 6.23 -20.07 -19.13
CA MET A 178 7.04 -19.30 -18.20
C MET A 178 6.34 -19.11 -16.87
N LYS A 179 7.07 -19.38 -15.81
CA LYS A 179 6.64 -19.12 -14.44
C LYS A 179 6.96 -17.68 -14.08
N ILE A 180 5.93 -16.85 -14.00
CA ILE A 180 6.08 -15.42 -13.70
C ILE A 180 5.53 -15.15 -12.30
N ARG A 181 6.36 -14.57 -11.43
CA ARG A 181 5.91 -14.11 -10.13
C ARG A 181 4.89 -12.99 -10.28
N VAL A 182 3.84 -13.08 -9.51
CA VAL A 182 2.81 -12.04 -9.34
C VAL A 182 2.56 -11.79 -7.85
N PRO A 183 2.01 -10.64 -7.44
CA PRO A 183 1.38 -10.49 -6.13
C PRO A 183 0.29 -11.56 -5.94
N ASN A 184 0.05 -11.97 -4.70
CA ASN A 184 -0.98 -12.98 -4.40
C ASN A 184 -2.39 -12.37 -4.43
N SER A 185 -2.83 -11.95 -5.61
CA SER A 185 -4.15 -11.41 -5.92
C SER A 185 -4.71 -12.09 -7.16
N SER A 186 -6.01 -12.40 -7.14
CA SER A 186 -6.75 -13.07 -8.24
C SER A 186 -6.61 -12.30 -9.55
N MET A 187 -6.68 -10.97 -9.49
CA MET A 187 -6.57 -10.10 -10.66
C MET A 187 -5.23 -10.30 -11.38
N TYR A 188 -4.10 -10.28 -10.67
CA TYR A 188 -2.77 -10.49 -11.26
C TYR A 188 -2.60 -11.91 -11.80
N ILE A 189 -3.09 -12.91 -11.07
CA ILE A 189 -3.06 -14.32 -11.49
C ILE A 189 -3.85 -14.48 -12.79
N ASN A 190 -5.08 -13.95 -12.86
CA ASN A 190 -5.93 -14.04 -14.04
C ASN A 190 -5.33 -13.29 -15.22
N CYS A 191 -4.77 -12.09 -15.02
CA CYS A 191 -4.12 -11.28 -16.04
C CYS A 191 -2.96 -12.06 -16.70
N LEU A 192 -1.99 -12.54 -15.93
CA LEU A 192 -0.82 -13.24 -16.46
C LEU A 192 -1.18 -14.61 -17.07
N THR A 193 -2.23 -15.28 -16.55
CA THR A 193 -2.79 -16.49 -17.16
C THR A 193 -3.36 -16.19 -18.54
N ALA A 194 -4.13 -15.11 -18.67
CA ALA A 194 -4.70 -14.70 -19.97
C ALA A 194 -3.62 -14.29 -20.97
N MET A 195 -2.49 -13.72 -20.50
CA MET A 195 -1.32 -13.42 -21.33
C MET A 195 -0.53 -14.67 -21.75
N GLY A 196 -0.84 -15.85 -21.19
CA GLY A 196 -0.23 -17.14 -21.58
C GLY A 196 0.89 -17.61 -20.66
N ALA A 197 1.20 -16.89 -19.56
CA ALA A 197 2.18 -17.30 -18.56
C ALA A 197 1.61 -18.32 -17.57
N THR A 198 2.47 -18.87 -16.73
CA THR A 198 2.13 -19.63 -15.53
C THR A 198 2.41 -18.75 -14.31
N PRO A 199 1.42 -18.00 -13.81
CA PRO A 199 1.66 -17.08 -12.69
C PRO A 199 1.91 -17.85 -11.39
N THR A 200 2.82 -17.32 -10.57
CA THR A 200 3.15 -17.85 -9.24
C THR A 200 3.01 -16.73 -8.22
N GLY A 201 1.94 -16.78 -7.42
CA GLY A 201 1.70 -15.81 -6.34
C GLY A 201 2.71 -15.99 -5.22
N MET A 202 3.47 -14.94 -4.89
CA MET A 202 4.39 -14.93 -3.74
C MET A 202 4.71 -13.51 -3.27
N PRO A 203 5.18 -13.35 -2.00
CA PRO A 203 5.66 -12.07 -1.49
C PRO A 203 6.80 -11.51 -2.37
N PHE A 204 6.86 -10.18 -2.46
CA PHE A 204 7.89 -9.51 -3.28
C PHE A 204 9.31 -9.78 -2.75
N SER A 205 9.48 -9.88 -1.44
CA SER A 205 10.75 -10.18 -0.78
C SER A 205 11.37 -11.55 -1.15
N GLU A 206 10.55 -12.50 -1.61
CA GLU A 206 11.02 -13.84 -1.97
C GLU A 206 11.45 -13.96 -3.45
N THR A 207 11.14 -12.94 -4.25
CA THR A 207 11.25 -13.00 -5.72
C THR A 207 12.68 -13.26 -6.20
N ILE A 208 13.67 -12.54 -5.66
CA ILE A 208 15.06 -12.66 -6.09
C ILE A 208 15.58 -14.07 -5.86
N SER A 209 15.37 -14.62 -4.67
CA SER A 209 15.79 -15.99 -4.35
C SER A 209 15.08 -17.03 -5.20
N ALA A 210 13.80 -16.82 -5.50
CA ALA A 210 13.02 -17.70 -6.36
C ALA A 210 13.54 -17.73 -7.81
N VAL A 211 13.93 -16.59 -8.37
CA VAL A 211 14.60 -16.52 -9.68
C VAL A 211 15.95 -17.23 -9.65
N GLN A 212 16.79 -16.95 -8.64
CA GLN A 212 18.12 -17.56 -8.50
C GLN A 212 18.06 -19.09 -8.39
N GLN A 213 17.02 -19.61 -7.75
CA GLN A 213 16.79 -21.05 -7.59
C GLN A 213 16.06 -21.69 -8.78
N GLY A 214 15.67 -20.91 -9.80
CA GLY A 214 14.93 -21.40 -10.96
C GLY A 214 13.48 -21.83 -10.65
N VAL A 215 12.93 -21.35 -9.53
CA VAL A 215 11.52 -21.59 -9.17
C VAL A 215 10.59 -20.80 -10.08
N ILE A 216 11.01 -19.60 -10.46
CA ILE A 216 10.34 -18.70 -11.42
C ILE A 216 11.32 -18.23 -12.49
N ASP A 217 10.79 -17.84 -13.65
CA ASP A 217 11.53 -17.35 -14.81
C ASP A 217 11.61 -15.82 -14.89
N GLY A 218 10.84 -15.15 -14.05
CA GLY A 218 10.76 -13.70 -14.01
C GLY A 218 9.63 -13.20 -13.11
N LEU A 219 9.40 -11.91 -13.18
CA LEU A 219 8.39 -11.22 -12.36
C LEU A 219 7.68 -10.14 -13.17
N GLU A 220 6.47 -9.82 -12.79
CA GLU A 220 5.77 -8.64 -13.21
C GLU A 220 5.83 -7.55 -12.12
N GLY A 221 5.81 -6.28 -12.53
CA GLY A 221 5.86 -5.15 -11.62
C GLY A 221 6.16 -3.83 -12.32
N ASN A 222 6.32 -2.78 -11.54
CA ASN A 222 6.70 -1.47 -12.07
C ASN A 222 8.22 -1.35 -12.27
N MET A 223 8.63 -0.46 -13.18
CA MET A 223 10.02 -0.30 -13.57
C MET A 223 10.94 0.12 -12.42
N ASN A 224 10.45 0.99 -11.52
CA ASN A 224 11.24 1.46 -10.38
C ASN A 224 11.59 0.34 -9.41
N ALA A 225 10.64 -0.56 -9.13
CA ALA A 225 10.88 -1.71 -8.26
C ALA A 225 12.05 -2.57 -8.78
N TYR A 226 12.20 -2.70 -10.08
CA TYR A 226 13.25 -3.51 -10.68
C TYR A 226 14.66 -2.93 -10.46
N SER A 227 14.78 -1.61 -10.40
CA SER A 227 16.07 -0.96 -10.14
C SER A 227 16.42 -0.93 -8.65
N THR A 228 15.40 -0.94 -7.77
CA THR A 228 15.58 -0.77 -6.32
C THR A 228 15.73 -2.07 -5.56
N ASN A 229 15.11 -3.17 -6.06
CA ASN A 229 15.11 -4.47 -5.38
C ASN A 229 16.22 -5.44 -5.82
N GLY A 230 17.06 -5.06 -6.81
CA GLY A 230 18.12 -5.91 -7.35
C GLY A 230 17.67 -6.96 -8.34
N SER A 231 16.41 -6.99 -8.78
CA SER A 231 15.91 -7.98 -9.76
C SER A 231 16.60 -7.86 -11.13
N SER A 232 17.10 -6.67 -11.46
CA SER A 232 17.93 -6.43 -12.65
C SER A 232 19.26 -7.22 -12.67
N GLU A 233 19.72 -7.71 -11.53
CA GLU A 233 20.89 -8.57 -11.44
C GLU A 233 20.61 -10.00 -11.90
N VAL A 234 19.38 -10.48 -11.67
CA VAL A 234 18.96 -11.87 -11.96
C VAL A 234 18.12 -11.99 -13.23
N CYS A 235 17.37 -10.96 -13.60
CA CYS A 235 16.56 -10.89 -14.82
C CYS A 235 16.99 -9.69 -15.65
N LYS A 236 17.66 -9.95 -16.79
CA LYS A 236 18.27 -8.90 -17.64
C LYS A 236 17.33 -8.30 -18.68
N ASN A 237 16.20 -8.95 -18.96
CA ASN A 237 15.29 -8.52 -20.02
C ASN A 237 14.06 -7.88 -19.40
N MET A 238 13.79 -6.65 -19.80
CA MET A 238 12.55 -5.95 -19.50
C MET A 238 11.70 -5.84 -20.77
N SER A 239 10.46 -6.27 -20.70
CA SER A 239 9.48 -6.14 -21.79
C SER A 239 8.41 -5.16 -21.36
N LEU A 240 8.29 -4.05 -22.11
CA LEU A 240 7.35 -2.95 -21.84
C LEU A 240 5.93 -3.34 -22.23
N THR A 241 5.36 -4.26 -21.49
CA THR A 241 4.01 -4.76 -21.76
C THR A 241 2.92 -3.78 -21.34
N ASN A 242 3.20 -2.90 -20.38
CA ASN A 242 2.27 -1.88 -19.85
C ASN A 242 0.87 -2.44 -19.59
N HIS A 243 0.81 -3.70 -19.13
CA HIS A 243 -0.42 -4.48 -19.05
C HIS A 243 -1.35 -4.06 -17.90
N LEU A 244 -0.83 -3.30 -16.94
CA LEU A 244 -1.57 -2.79 -15.77
C LEU A 244 -1.01 -1.44 -15.32
N VAL A 245 -1.83 -0.65 -14.66
CA VAL A 245 -1.36 0.50 -13.88
C VAL A 245 -0.76 -0.01 -12.59
N GLY A 246 0.44 0.46 -12.25
CA GLY A 246 1.02 0.29 -10.92
C GLY A 246 0.58 1.43 -10.02
N THR A 247 -0.18 1.12 -9.00
CA THR A 247 -0.69 2.10 -8.04
C THR A 247 -0.83 1.48 -6.66
N CYS A 248 -0.95 2.34 -5.65
CA CYS A 248 -1.39 1.97 -4.31
C CYS A 248 -2.48 2.94 -3.87
N GLY A 249 -3.40 2.45 -3.06
CA GLY A 249 -4.28 3.28 -2.27
C GLY A 249 -3.79 3.35 -0.83
N ALA A 250 -4.37 4.28 -0.06
CA ALA A 250 -4.19 4.37 1.38
C ALA A 250 -5.55 4.24 2.03
N TYR A 251 -5.68 3.28 2.94
CA TYR A 251 -6.95 2.90 3.56
C TYR A 251 -6.84 2.93 5.09
N ILE A 252 -7.87 3.46 5.75
CA ILE A 252 -7.98 3.51 7.21
C ILE A 252 -9.34 2.97 7.64
N SER A 253 -9.45 2.40 8.84
CA SER A 253 -10.73 1.99 9.38
C SER A 253 -11.68 3.18 9.53
N THR A 254 -12.91 3.08 9.03
CA THR A 254 -13.98 4.08 9.23
C THR A 254 -14.22 4.35 10.72
N LYS A 255 -14.09 3.32 11.57
CA LYS A 255 -14.19 3.48 13.01
C LYS A 255 -13.10 4.40 13.58
N VAL A 256 -11.85 4.17 13.18
CA VAL A 256 -10.72 5.00 13.59
C VAL A 256 -10.85 6.39 12.99
N TRP A 257 -11.16 6.48 11.69
CA TRP A 257 -11.36 7.75 10.99
C TRP A 257 -12.38 8.64 11.70
N ASN A 258 -13.55 8.09 12.07
CA ASN A 258 -14.60 8.83 12.74
C ASN A 258 -14.28 9.21 14.19
N SER A 259 -13.28 8.57 14.82
CA SER A 259 -12.79 8.95 16.15
C SER A 259 -11.84 10.14 16.14
N ILE A 260 -11.28 10.47 14.95
CA ILE A 260 -10.35 11.59 14.79
C ILE A 260 -11.13 12.90 14.71
N PRO A 261 -10.75 13.96 15.45
CA PRO A 261 -11.35 15.29 15.31
C PRO A 261 -11.35 15.79 13.86
N GLU A 262 -12.41 16.47 13.47
CA GLU A 262 -12.63 16.90 12.06
C GLU A 262 -11.48 17.74 11.52
N GLU A 263 -10.91 18.62 12.33
CA GLU A 263 -9.74 19.44 11.94
C GLU A 263 -8.54 18.58 11.54
N TYR A 264 -8.26 17.48 12.27
CA TYR A 264 -7.16 16.57 11.94
C TYR A 264 -7.50 15.65 10.76
N ARG A 265 -8.76 15.22 10.61
CA ARG A 265 -9.22 14.48 9.43
C ARG A 265 -9.00 15.29 8.14
N THR A 266 -9.31 16.58 8.18
CA THR A 266 -9.08 17.50 7.06
C THR A 266 -7.60 17.53 6.70
N ILE A 267 -6.71 17.68 7.68
CA ILE A 267 -5.26 17.71 7.46
C ILE A 267 -4.77 16.37 6.87
N ILE A 268 -5.21 15.25 7.43
CA ILE A 268 -4.83 13.91 6.93
C ILE A 268 -5.26 13.75 5.48
N GLN A 269 -6.52 14.05 5.15
CA GLN A 269 -7.06 13.93 3.80
C GLN A 269 -6.31 14.81 2.80
N GLU A 270 -6.01 16.06 3.16
CA GLU A 270 -5.27 16.98 2.32
C GLU A 270 -3.85 16.47 2.03
N GLU A 271 -3.14 15.97 3.06
CA GLU A 271 -1.76 15.51 2.90
C GLU A 271 -1.67 14.19 2.09
N PHE A 272 -2.60 13.24 2.26
CA PHE A 272 -2.65 12.06 1.41
C PHE A 272 -2.99 12.42 -0.05
N THR A 273 -3.95 13.31 -0.26
CA THR A 273 -4.28 13.81 -1.62
C THR A 273 -3.10 14.54 -2.26
N LYS A 274 -2.37 15.34 -1.48
CA LYS A 274 -1.18 16.05 -1.94
C LYS A 274 -0.06 15.08 -2.29
N GLY A 275 0.21 14.10 -1.42
CA GLY A 275 1.25 13.09 -1.63
C GLY A 275 1.00 12.26 -2.89
N ALA A 276 -0.24 11.85 -3.15
CA ALA A 276 -0.59 11.16 -4.39
C ALA A 276 -0.26 11.99 -5.63
N LYS A 277 -0.59 13.29 -5.62
CA LYS A 277 -0.25 14.23 -6.71
C LYS A 277 1.25 14.46 -6.87
N GLU A 278 2.01 14.53 -5.77
CA GLU A 278 3.46 14.73 -5.79
C GLU A 278 4.15 13.50 -6.37
N LEU A 279 3.77 12.29 -5.93
CA LEU A 279 4.27 11.05 -6.47
C LEU A 279 3.94 10.89 -7.96
N HIS A 280 2.71 11.21 -8.36
CA HIS A 280 2.29 11.18 -9.76
C HIS A 280 3.17 12.09 -10.66
N ARG A 281 3.41 13.35 -10.25
CA ARG A 281 4.29 14.28 -10.98
C ARG A 281 5.71 13.75 -11.09
N LEU A 282 6.22 13.17 -10.01
CA LEU A 282 7.55 12.60 -9.99
C LEU A 282 7.68 11.46 -11.02
N HIS A 283 6.69 10.56 -11.08
CA HIS A 283 6.68 9.47 -12.06
C HIS A 283 6.57 9.99 -13.50
N GLN A 284 5.79 11.02 -13.76
CA GLN A 284 5.76 11.66 -15.09
C GLN A 284 7.16 12.20 -15.50
N CYS A 285 7.89 12.80 -14.54
CA CYS A 285 9.24 13.31 -14.80
C CYS A 285 10.27 12.19 -15.02
N LEU A 286 10.18 11.12 -14.22
CA LEU A 286 11.08 9.97 -14.32
C LEU A 286 10.82 9.18 -15.59
N PHE A 287 9.56 8.91 -15.93
CA PHE A 287 9.20 8.16 -17.13
C PHE A 287 9.73 8.82 -18.41
N ARG A 288 9.65 10.17 -18.51
CA ARG A 288 10.25 10.92 -19.63
C ARG A 288 11.77 10.84 -19.68
N ARG A 289 12.44 10.60 -18.53
CA ARG A 289 13.88 10.40 -18.45
C ARG A 289 14.28 8.95 -18.75
N ASP A 290 13.51 7.99 -18.25
CA ASP A 290 13.86 6.57 -18.29
C ASP A 290 13.65 5.96 -19.66
N GLU A 291 12.73 6.46 -20.51
CA GLU A 291 12.70 6.10 -21.93
C GLU A 291 14.02 6.41 -22.64
N GLY A 292 14.76 7.42 -22.19
CA GLY A 292 16.08 7.77 -22.71
C GLY A 292 17.24 7.02 -22.02
N GLN A 293 17.16 6.78 -20.71
CA GLN A 293 18.27 6.23 -19.91
C GLN A 293 18.16 4.72 -19.67
N ALA A 294 16.96 4.11 -19.70
CA ALA A 294 16.80 2.66 -19.66
C ALA A 294 17.49 1.97 -20.85
N ARG A 295 17.75 2.71 -21.92
CA ARG A 295 18.55 2.24 -23.07
C ARG A 295 20.05 2.22 -22.81
N GLU A 296 20.58 2.96 -21.83
CA GLU A 296 22.04 3.16 -21.70
C GLU A 296 22.67 2.76 -20.35
N GLY A 297 21.92 2.62 -19.24
CA GLY A 297 22.56 2.74 -17.92
C GLY A 297 22.66 1.52 -17.02
N ALA A 298 21.79 0.51 -17.15
CA ALA A 298 21.71 -0.57 -16.16
C ALA A 298 22.05 -1.97 -16.69
N GLY A 299 22.58 -2.09 -17.92
CA GLY A 299 22.80 -3.40 -18.54
C GLY A 299 21.49 -4.19 -18.74
N LEU A 300 20.36 -3.52 -18.68
CA LEU A 300 19.03 -4.07 -18.92
C LEU A 300 18.70 -4.00 -20.41
N LEU A 301 18.27 -5.11 -20.99
CA LEU A 301 17.77 -5.14 -22.35
C LEU A 301 16.27 -4.80 -22.32
N VAL A 302 15.93 -3.56 -22.68
CA VAL A 302 14.55 -3.12 -22.80
C VAL A 302 14.01 -3.56 -24.17
N ASN A 303 12.89 -4.28 -24.16
CA ASN A 303 12.25 -4.79 -25.35
C ASN A 303 10.86 -4.16 -25.49
N GLU A 304 10.58 -3.58 -26.66
CA GLU A 304 9.20 -3.25 -27.04
C GLU A 304 8.49 -4.57 -27.41
N VAL A 305 7.22 -4.67 -27.07
CA VAL A 305 6.37 -5.83 -27.40
C VAL A 305 5.42 -5.44 -28.53
N ASP A 306 5.14 -6.41 -29.42
CA ASP A 306 4.19 -6.27 -30.53
C ASP A 306 2.74 -6.46 -30.06
#